data_85bc7e4ec31159c57373d057e455b977
#
_entry.id   85bc7e4ec31159c57373d057e455b977
#
_cell.length_a   1.000
_cell.length_b   1.000
_cell.length_c   1.000
_cell.angle_alpha   90.00
_cell.angle_beta   90.00
_cell.angle_gamma   90.00
#
_symmetry.space_group_name_H-M   'P 1'
#
loop_
_entity.id
_entity.type
_entity.pdbx_description
1 polymer ?
#
loop_
_entity_poly.entity_id
_entity_poly.type
_entity_poly.pdbx_seq_one_letter_code
_entity_poly.pdbx_strand_id
1 'polypeptide(L)'
;DESLKEKTAKVLNIHKKSCPYEEMIQFKSTKRIFDSKKVESHSAIIPTYMQPGSLNESERIVYEAVKNRFLAQFMPIAVAEDTVLHIKMQNTDIPGEFVAKGKVQLEAGWKLIEGIDAKETILPAVKKGDVLPLIKSEINEVERKPPKPHTEKTLLKVMETCGKKYEEKEEEQMMMAILSGFSIGTPATRAETIKKLKDAGYIKAKGKSLSCTDLGKILVETFPARELFDLEYTGRLEKTLSDIERKKFTKDDFLAMIEQFVIESVDKIKNDKVFGGPVTLEPLHTEPAGCRDSEGIWLFRMEKRLQVCHLER
;
A
#
# COMPACT_ATOMS: atom_id res chain seq x y z
N ASP A 1 20.73 1.38 2.88
CA ASP A 1 21.93 2.04 2.41
C ASP A 1 23.14 1.17 2.73
N GLU A 2 24.06 1.05 1.77
CA GLU A 2 25.26 0.21 1.92
C GLU A 2 26.28 0.78 2.91
N SER A 3 26.30 2.09 3.12
CA SER A 3 27.17 2.75 4.11
C SER A 3 26.87 2.34 5.54
N LEU A 4 25.69 1.80 5.80
CA LEU A 4 25.23 1.41 7.14
C LEU A 4 25.62 -0.01 7.55
N LYS A 5 26.35 -0.77 6.72
CA LYS A 5 26.67 -2.19 6.97
C LYS A 5 27.35 -2.43 8.33
N GLU A 6 28.40 -1.69 8.62
CA GLU A 6 29.14 -1.83 9.89
C GLU A 6 28.30 -1.47 11.12
N LYS A 7 27.57 -0.37 11.01
CA LYS A 7 26.65 0.07 12.07
C LYS A 7 25.59 -0.98 12.32
N THR A 8 25.00 -1.53 11.25
CA THR A 8 23.98 -2.56 11.33
C THR A 8 24.51 -3.85 11.96
N ALA A 9 25.75 -4.27 11.63
CA ALA A 9 26.40 -5.44 12.22
C ALA A 9 26.59 -5.28 13.74
N LYS A 10 27.00 -4.09 14.20
CA LYS A 10 27.14 -3.79 15.64
C LYS A 10 25.79 -3.85 16.36
N VAL A 11 24.76 -3.24 15.79
CA VAL A 11 23.39 -3.27 16.33
C VAL A 11 22.87 -4.71 16.40
N LEU A 12 23.07 -5.50 15.33
CA LEU A 12 22.69 -6.91 15.28
C LEU A 12 23.29 -7.72 16.42
N ASN A 13 24.60 -7.58 16.65
CA ASN A 13 25.31 -8.31 17.71
C ASN A 13 24.84 -7.97 19.13
N ILE A 14 24.26 -6.78 19.33
CA ILE A 14 23.66 -6.40 20.62
C ILE A 14 22.30 -7.08 20.78
N HIS A 15 21.42 -6.96 19.78
CA HIS A 15 20.02 -7.38 19.91
C HIS A 15 19.79 -8.86 19.71
N LYS A 16 20.66 -9.59 18.98
CA LYS A 16 20.51 -11.04 18.82
C LYS A 16 20.66 -11.81 20.12
N LYS A 17 21.45 -11.29 21.10
CA LYS A 17 21.67 -11.93 22.41
C LYS A 17 20.39 -12.13 23.24
N SER A 18 19.36 -11.30 22.98
CA SER A 18 18.06 -11.44 23.64
C SER A 18 17.08 -12.29 22.85
N CYS A 19 17.51 -12.90 21.75
CA CYS A 19 16.67 -13.72 20.89
C CYS A 19 16.88 -15.21 21.20
N PRO A 20 15.83 -16.02 21.36
CA PRO A 20 15.95 -17.47 21.55
C PRO A 20 16.68 -18.20 20.42
N TYR A 21 16.76 -17.57 19.25
CA TYR A 21 17.36 -18.12 18.03
C TYR A 21 18.70 -17.44 17.69
N GLU A 22 19.47 -16.98 18.71
CA GLU A 22 20.72 -16.23 18.53
C GLU A 22 21.69 -16.90 17.57
N GLU A 23 21.86 -18.24 17.71
CA GLU A 23 22.80 -19.01 16.90
C GLU A 23 22.47 -19.06 15.42
N MET A 24 21.18 -18.91 15.08
CA MET A 24 20.69 -18.89 13.69
C MET A 24 20.86 -17.52 13.04
N ILE A 25 21.05 -16.45 13.83
CA ILE A 25 21.14 -15.07 13.35
C ILE A 25 22.57 -14.76 12.93
N GLN A 26 22.77 -14.59 11.64
CA GLN A 26 24.08 -14.29 11.04
C GLN A 26 24.04 -13.04 10.19
N PHE A 27 25.03 -12.15 10.36
CA PHE A 27 25.14 -10.96 9.52
C PHE A 27 25.32 -11.33 8.05
N LYS A 28 24.48 -10.77 7.18
CA LYS A 28 24.50 -11.00 5.73
C LYS A 28 24.52 -9.66 5.01
N SER A 29 25.56 -9.44 4.18
CA SER A 29 25.69 -8.23 3.34
C SER A 29 25.17 -8.48 1.92
N THR A 30 23.89 -8.81 1.80
CA THR A 30 23.27 -9.07 0.50
C THR A 30 22.51 -7.84 -0.02
N LYS A 31 22.35 -7.73 -1.34
CA LYS A 31 21.51 -6.68 -1.98
C LYS A 31 20.05 -6.70 -1.55
N ARG A 32 19.58 -7.80 -0.97
CA ARG A 32 18.23 -7.87 -0.38
C ARG A 32 18.11 -6.97 0.85
N ILE A 33 19.19 -6.82 1.63
CA ILE A 33 19.22 -6.06 2.89
C ILE A 33 19.82 -4.67 2.67
N PHE A 34 20.90 -4.59 1.89
CA PHE A 34 21.64 -3.35 1.61
C PHE A 34 21.64 -3.08 0.12
N ASP A 35 20.82 -2.14 -0.32
CA ASP A 35 20.74 -1.69 -1.71
C ASP A 35 20.47 -0.19 -1.72
N SER A 36 21.53 0.60 -1.88
CA SER A 36 21.44 2.06 -1.91
C SER A 36 20.59 2.58 -3.07
N LYS A 37 20.46 1.81 -4.16
CA LYS A 37 19.64 2.20 -5.32
C LYS A 37 18.12 2.13 -5.04
N LYS A 38 17.72 1.38 -4.00
CA LYS A 38 16.31 1.23 -3.58
C LYS A 38 15.95 2.11 -2.39
N VAL A 39 16.90 2.90 -1.89
CA VAL A 39 16.63 3.88 -0.83
C VAL A 39 16.09 5.14 -1.50
N GLU A 40 14.84 5.47 -1.22
CA GLU A 40 14.19 6.67 -1.75
C GLU A 40 14.55 7.89 -0.89
N SER A 41 13.93 8.05 0.28
CA SER A 41 14.17 9.19 1.17
C SER A 41 14.82 8.81 2.50
N HIS A 42 14.54 7.62 3.00
CA HIS A 42 15.04 7.14 4.29
C HIS A 42 15.44 5.68 4.24
N SER A 43 16.45 5.32 5.03
CA SER A 43 16.79 3.92 5.30
C SER A 43 15.72 3.26 6.18
N ALA A 44 15.73 1.93 6.26
CA ALA A 44 14.84 1.19 7.14
C ALA A 44 15.01 1.59 8.61
N ILE A 45 13.91 1.57 9.35
CA ILE A 45 13.93 1.74 10.81
C ILE A 45 14.54 0.49 11.43
N ILE A 46 15.58 0.68 12.23
CA ILE A 46 16.25 -0.38 12.97
C ILE A 46 16.39 0.03 14.45
N PRO A 47 16.58 -0.92 15.38
CA PRO A 47 16.91 -0.61 16.75
C PRO A 47 18.22 0.22 16.86
N THR A 48 18.40 0.92 17.95
CA THR A 48 19.66 1.61 18.26
C THR A 48 20.62 0.69 19.02
N TYR A 49 21.81 1.17 19.33
CA TYR A 49 22.76 0.45 20.21
C TYR A 49 22.29 0.31 21.66
N MET A 50 21.39 1.19 22.07
CA MET A 50 20.89 1.23 23.45
C MET A 50 19.75 0.25 23.62
N GLN A 51 19.80 -0.52 24.70
CA GLN A 51 18.63 -1.27 25.14
C GLN A 51 17.61 -0.28 25.72
N PRO A 52 16.32 -0.44 25.40
CA PRO A 52 15.30 0.42 26.00
C PRO A 52 15.24 0.21 27.52
N GLY A 53 14.98 1.27 28.25
CA GLY A 53 14.65 1.19 29.66
C GLY A 53 13.24 0.65 29.90
N SER A 54 12.54 1.22 30.89
CA SER A 54 11.14 0.87 31.13
C SER A 54 10.26 1.39 29.99
N LEU A 55 9.55 0.48 29.31
CA LEU A 55 8.60 0.77 28.25
C LEU A 55 7.17 0.51 28.73
N ASN A 56 6.24 1.39 28.36
CA ASN A 56 4.83 1.07 28.49
C ASN A 56 4.41 -0.03 27.47
N GLU A 57 3.21 -0.57 27.63
CA GLU A 57 2.73 -1.69 26.81
C GLU A 57 2.73 -1.36 25.30
N SER A 58 2.28 -0.19 24.91
CA SER A 58 2.24 0.23 23.50
C SER A 58 3.64 0.41 22.91
N GLU A 59 4.53 1.04 23.66
CA GLU A 59 5.94 1.21 23.28
C GLU A 59 6.63 -0.16 23.13
N ARG A 60 6.38 -1.08 24.05
CA ARG A 60 6.94 -2.42 24.01
C ARG A 60 6.51 -3.16 22.75
N ILE A 61 5.21 -3.14 22.41
CA ILE A 61 4.68 -3.79 21.21
C ILE A 61 5.37 -3.24 19.94
N VAL A 62 5.52 -1.91 19.82
CA VAL A 62 6.16 -1.29 18.66
C VAL A 62 7.65 -1.64 18.63
N TYR A 63 8.35 -1.53 19.76
CA TYR A 63 9.77 -1.84 19.85
C TYR A 63 10.06 -3.29 19.47
N GLU A 64 9.31 -4.25 20.03
CA GLU A 64 9.47 -5.67 19.73
C GLU A 64 9.16 -5.96 18.24
N ALA A 65 8.15 -5.32 17.67
CA ALA A 65 7.85 -5.48 16.24
C ALA A 65 9.02 -5.03 15.36
N VAL A 66 9.61 -3.86 15.66
CA VAL A 66 10.78 -3.33 14.93
C VAL A 66 12.00 -4.25 15.13
N LYS A 67 12.29 -4.63 16.37
CA LYS A 67 13.42 -5.51 16.70
C LYS A 67 13.28 -6.87 16.02
N ASN A 68 12.14 -7.51 16.13
CA ASN A 68 11.88 -8.83 15.53
C ASN A 68 11.99 -8.76 14.01
N ARG A 69 11.43 -7.74 13.39
CA ARG A 69 11.56 -7.53 11.94
C ARG A 69 13.00 -7.29 11.50
N PHE A 70 13.78 -6.58 12.29
CA PHE A 70 15.22 -6.39 12.06
C PHE A 70 15.98 -7.70 12.15
N LEU A 71 15.81 -8.47 13.23
CA LEU A 71 16.48 -9.75 13.42
C LEU A 71 16.11 -10.78 12.35
N ALA A 72 14.84 -10.82 11.94
CA ALA A 72 14.33 -11.72 10.91
C ALA A 72 15.04 -11.55 9.55
N GLN A 73 15.60 -10.36 9.23
CA GLN A 73 16.39 -10.16 8.01
C GLN A 73 17.68 -10.96 7.99
N PHE A 74 18.21 -11.33 9.14
CA PHE A 74 19.49 -12.02 9.32
C PHE A 74 19.32 -13.50 9.67
N MET A 75 18.08 -13.99 9.73
CA MET A 75 17.74 -15.39 9.88
C MET A 75 17.93 -16.18 8.57
N PRO A 76 17.96 -17.52 8.65
CA PRO A 76 17.80 -18.37 7.47
C PRO A 76 16.49 -18.08 6.73
N ILE A 77 16.45 -18.40 5.45
CA ILE A 77 15.22 -18.32 4.66
C ILE A 77 14.21 -19.37 5.13
N ALA A 78 12.93 -19.03 5.04
CA ALA A 78 11.87 -20.02 5.20
C ALA A 78 11.70 -20.80 3.89
N VAL A 79 11.64 -22.11 3.96
CA VAL A 79 11.45 -23.00 2.80
C VAL A 79 10.13 -23.72 2.94
N ALA A 80 9.33 -23.74 1.89
CA ALA A 80 8.09 -24.49 1.83
C ALA A 80 7.99 -25.24 0.50
N GLU A 81 7.35 -26.39 0.53
CA GLU A 81 6.98 -27.15 -0.65
C GLU A 81 5.52 -26.85 -0.98
N ASP A 82 5.28 -26.33 -2.18
CA ASP A 82 3.94 -26.11 -2.72
C ASP A 82 3.63 -27.19 -3.74
N THR A 83 2.63 -28.03 -3.46
CA THR A 83 2.18 -29.10 -4.35
C THR A 83 0.87 -28.72 -5.00
N VAL A 84 0.75 -28.88 -6.31
CA VAL A 84 -0.49 -28.66 -7.06
C VAL A 84 -0.83 -29.94 -7.84
N LEU A 85 -1.99 -30.51 -7.55
CA LEU A 85 -2.53 -31.66 -8.27
C LEU A 85 -3.63 -31.20 -9.23
N HIS A 86 -3.49 -31.56 -10.48
CA HIS A 86 -4.50 -31.38 -11.53
C HIS A 86 -5.15 -32.72 -11.82
N ILE A 87 -6.44 -32.85 -11.53
CA ILE A 87 -7.21 -34.08 -11.60
C ILE A 87 -8.26 -33.94 -12.71
N LYS A 88 -8.19 -34.78 -13.73
CA LYS A 88 -9.19 -34.87 -14.80
C LYS A 88 -10.12 -36.04 -14.55
N MET A 89 -11.41 -35.82 -14.67
CA MET A 89 -12.41 -36.87 -14.63
C MET A 89 -12.36 -37.67 -15.93
N GLN A 90 -12.37 -39.00 -15.82
CA GLN A 90 -12.49 -39.89 -16.97
C GLN A 90 -13.95 -40.28 -17.15
N ASN A 91 -14.34 -40.53 -18.40
CA ASN A 91 -15.69 -41.00 -18.78
C ASN A 91 -16.85 -40.08 -18.33
N THR A 92 -16.63 -38.78 -18.33
CA THR A 92 -17.66 -37.78 -18.01
C THR A 92 -17.57 -36.63 -19.01
N ASP A 93 -18.73 -35.98 -19.25
CA ASP A 93 -18.81 -34.76 -20.07
C ASP A 93 -18.54 -33.45 -19.24
N ILE A 94 -18.03 -33.61 -18.03
CA ILE A 94 -17.73 -32.46 -17.17
C ILE A 94 -16.49 -31.72 -17.73
N PRO A 95 -16.65 -30.51 -18.24
CA PRO A 95 -15.53 -29.75 -18.77
C PRO A 95 -14.63 -29.23 -17.64
N GLY A 96 -13.31 -29.26 -17.86
CA GLY A 96 -12.33 -28.72 -16.93
C GLY A 96 -11.62 -29.78 -16.10
N GLU A 97 -10.98 -29.31 -15.04
CA GLU A 97 -10.21 -30.15 -14.13
C GLU A 97 -10.41 -29.69 -12.67
N PHE A 98 -10.25 -30.61 -11.74
CA PHE A 98 -10.21 -30.30 -10.33
C PHE A 98 -8.77 -30.01 -9.91
N VAL A 99 -8.57 -28.98 -9.08
CA VAL A 99 -7.25 -28.58 -8.62
C VAL A 99 -7.20 -28.70 -7.11
N ALA A 100 -6.26 -29.53 -6.61
CA ALA A 100 -5.94 -29.57 -5.20
C ALA A 100 -4.57 -28.92 -4.95
N LYS A 101 -4.49 -28.07 -3.92
CA LYS A 101 -3.26 -27.37 -3.53
C LYS A 101 -2.84 -27.77 -2.15
N GLY A 102 -1.60 -28.23 -2.02
CA GLY A 102 -0.95 -28.54 -0.77
C GLY A 102 0.20 -27.58 -0.49
N LYS A 103 0.54 -27.43 0.79
CA LYS A 103 1.69 -26.66 1.24
C LYS A 103 2.23 -27.25 2.52
N VAL A 104 3.51 -27.57 2.53
CA VAL A 104 4.24 -28.08 3.69
C VAL A 104 5.44 -27.18 3.97
N GLN A 105 5.65 -26.79 5.21
CA GLN A 105 6.81 -25.99 5.60
C GLN A 105 7.98 -26.93 5.91
N LEU A 106 9.05 -26.84 5.11
CA LEU A 106 10.27 -27.62 5.31
C LEU A 106 11.20 -26.96 6.33
N GLU A 107 11.37 -25.64 6.22
CA GLU A 107 12.18 -24.83 7.14
C GLU A 107 11.42 -23.58 7.57
N ALA A 108 11.29 -23.35 8.86
CA ALA A 108 10.59 -22.19 9.39
C ALA A 108 11.38 -20.88 9.18
N GLY A 109 12.72 -20.94 9.28
CA GLY A 109 13.60 -19.81 9.04
C GLY A 109 13.19 -18.55 9.84
N TRP A 110 13.13 -17.40 9.17
CA TRP A 110 12.78 -16.11 9.78
C TRP A 110 11.38 -16.05 10.42
N LYS A 111 10.48 -16.95 10.04
CA LYS A 111 9.12 -17.02 10.63
C LYS A 111 9.13 -17.33 12.11
N LEU A 112 10.17 -18.02 12.60
CA LEU A 112 10.33 -18.33 14.03
C LEU A 112 10.34 -17.06 14.88
N ILE A 113 11.03 -16.03 14.45
CA ILE A 113 11.10 -14.74 15.19
C ILE A 113 9.75 -14.00 15.17
N GLU A 114 9.04 -14.08 14.06
CA GLU A 114 7.75 -13.38 13.91
C GLU A 114 6.57 -14.20 14.48
N GLY A 115 6.82 -15.42 14.98
CA GLY A 115 5.77 -16.29 15.53
C GLY A 115 4.69 -16.64 14.49
N ILE A 116 5.10 -16.85 13.24
CA ILE A 116 4.18 -17.18 12.15
C ILE A 116 4.10 -18.68 11.99
N ASP A 117 3.00 -19.27 12.44
CA ASP A 117 2.71 -20.69 12.24
C ASP A 117 2.31 -20.96 10.80
N ALA A 118 2.86 -22.01 10.21
CA ALA A 118 2.46 -22.46 8.90
C ALA A 118 1.12 -23.22 8.99
N LYS A 119 0.16 -22.81 8.22
CA LYS A 119 -1.01 -23.64 7.96
C LYS A 119 -0.64 -24.67 6.89
N GLU A 120 -0.40 -25.89 7.28
CA GLU A 120 -0.03 -26.95 6.38
C GLU A 120 -1.25 -27.64 5.79
N THR A 121 -1.16 -28.00 4.54
CA THR A 121 -2.11 -28.85 3.82
C THR A 121 -1.30 -29.94 3.14
N ILE A 122 -1.33 -31.13 3.74
CA ILE A 122 -0.59 -32.28 3.23
C ILE A 122 -1.49 -32.96 2.19
N LEU A 123 -1.01 -33.12 0.97
CA LEU A 123 -1.66 -33.91 -0.07
C LEU A 123 -1.08 -35.32 -0.08
N PRO A 124 -1.89 -36.34 -0.52
CA PRO A 124 -1.38 -37.70 -0.68
C PRO A 124 -0.29 -37.74 -1.77
N ALA A 125 0.67 -38.63 -1.60
CA ALA A 125 1.72 -38.87 -2.57
C ALA A 125 1.14 -39.57 -3.80
N VAL A 126 1.00 -38.83 -4.89
CA VAL A 126 0.52 -39.35 -6.18
C VAL A 126 1.49 -38.99 -7.31
N LYS A 127 1.53 -39.80 -8.37
CA LYS A 127 2.36 -39.55 -9.54
C LYS A 127 1.50 -39.18 -10.74
N LYS A 128 2.10 -38.52 -11.71
CA LYS A 128 1.43 -38.18 -12.95
C LYS A 128 1.00 -39.48 -13.67
N GLY A 129 -0.28 -39.58 -13.94
CA GLY A 129 -0.89 -40.75 -14.61
C GLY A 129 -1.56 -41.74 -13.65
N ASP A 130 -1.45 -41.57 -12.35
CA ASP A 130 -2.19 -42.40 -11.39
C ASP A 130 -3.69 -42.21 -11.60
N VAL A 131 -4.42 -43.30 -11.55
CA VAL A 131 -5.88 -43.33 -11.62
C VAL A 131 -6.44 -43.56 -10.23
N LEU A 132 -7.23 -42.61 -9.74
CA LEU A 132 -7.82 -42.65 -8.41
C LEU A 132 -9.33 -42.87 -8.50
N PRO A 133 -9.92 -43.75 -7.65
CA PRO A 133 -11.37 -43.89 -7.62
C PRO A 133 -12.02 -42.67 -6.97
N LEU A 134 -13.09 -42.17 -7.59
CA LEU A 134 -13.93 -41.17 -6.97
C LEU A 134 -14.78 -41.82 -5.86
N ILE A 135 -14.50 -41.55 -4.62
CA ILE A 135 -15.21 -42.12 -3.46
C ILE A 135 -16.51 -41.33 -3.19
N LYS A 136 -16.43 -40.00 -3.24
CA LYS A 136 -17.56 -39.13 -2.94
C LYS A 136 -17.42 -37.79 -3.69
N SER A 137 -18.54 -37.26 -4.15
CA SER A 137 -18.64 -35.89 -4.64
C SER A 137 -19.75 -35.16 -3.90
N GLU A 138 -19.51 -33.91 -3.59
CA GLU A 138 -20.49 -33.02 -2.96
C GLU A 138 -20.52 -31.69 -3.73
N ILE A 139 -21.72 -31.18 -3.93
CA ILE A 139 -21.93 -29.83 -4.45
C ILE A 139 -22.19 -28.92 -3.26
N ASN A 140 -21.29 -28.00 -3.02
CA ASN A 140 -21.45 -26.98 -2.00
C ASN A 140 -21.92 -25.68 -2.65
N GLU A 141 -23.09 -25.22 -2.26
CA GLU A 141 -23.55 -23.90 -2.63
C GLU A 141 -22.89 -22.88 -1.72
N VAL A 142 -22.12 -21.97 -2.32
CA VAL A 142 -21.36 -20.96 -1.58
C VAL A 142 -21.78 -19.58 -2.07
N GLU A 143 -22.35 -18.80 -1.16
CA GLU A 143 -22.66 -17.41 -1.41
C GLU A 143 -21.38 -16.57 -1.46
N ARG A 144 -21.17 -15.84 -2.57
CA ARG A 144 -20.05 -14.91 -2.70
C ARG A 144 -20.25 -13.72 -1.76
N LYS A 145 -19.39 -13.61 -0.78
CA LYS A 145 -19.37 -12.41 0.08
C LYS A 145 -18.67 -11.26 -0.65
N PRO A 146 -19.19 -10.02 -0.50
CA PRO A 146 -18.51 -8.85 -1.05
C PRO A 146 -17.10 -8.71 -0.47
N PRO A 147 -16.18 -7.99 -1.16
CA PRO A 147 -14.86 -7.71 -0.63
C PRO A 147 -14.94 -7.08 0.76
N LYS A 148 -14.04 -7.47 1.66
CA LYS A 148 -13.99 -6.88 3.01
C LYS A 148 -13.62 -5.40 2.90
N PRO A 149 -14.22 -4.54 3.73
CA PRO A 149 -13.82 -3.13 3.81
C PRO A 149 -12.32 -3.00 4.10
N HIS A 150 -11.72 -1.95 3.57
CA HIS A 150 -10.32 -1.66 3.87
C HIS A 150 -10.12 -1.37 5.35
N THR A 151 -8.97 -1.76 5.86
CA THR A 151 -8.39 -1.27 7.11
C THR A 151 -7.30 -0.27 6.78
N GLU A 152 -6.78 0.50 7.74
CA GLU A 152 -5.62 1.36 7.50
C GLU A 152 -4.44 0.57 6.92
N LYS A 153 -4.17 -0.63 7.45
CA LYS A 153 -3.13 -1.52 6.93
C LYS A 153 -3.34 -1.87 5.46
N THR A 154 -4.57 -2.25 5.08
CA THR A 154 -4.84 -2.64 3.69
C THR A 154 -4.89 -1.43 2.76
N LEU A 155 -5.32 -0.25 3.23
CA LEU A 155 -5.28 0.99 2.47
C LEU A 155 -3.84 1.45 2.23
N LEU A 156 -2.98 1.44 3.25
CA LEU A 156 -1.54 1.69 3.09
C LEU A 156 -0.91 0.75 2.04
N LYS A 157 -1.30 -0.53 2.08
CA LYS A 157 -0.81 -1.51 1.09
C LYS A 157 -1.29 -1.19 -0.33
N VAL A 158 -2.54 -0.78 -0.52
CA VAL A 158 -3.06 -0.33 -1.82
C VAL A 158 -2.30 0.90 -2.31
N MET A 159 -2.08 1.91 -1.45
CA MET A 159 -1.29 3.10 -1.80
C MET A 159 0.14 2.73 -2.23
N GLU A 160 0.76 1.76 -1.57
CA GLU A 160 2.09 1.26 -1.94
C GLU A 160 2.10 0.50 -3.26
N THR A 161 1.04 -0.23 -3.55
CA THR A 161 0.97 -1.12 -4.72
C THR A 161 0.14 -0.57 -5.87
N CYS A 162 -0.39 0.63 -5.77
CA CYS A 162 -1.05 1.31 -6.88
C CYS A 162 -0.10 1.37 -8.08
N GLY A 163 -0.55 0.89 -9.22
CA GLY A 163 0.29 0.70 -10.40
C GLY A 163 0.98 -0.67 -10.53
N LYS A 164 0.79 -1.59 -9.53
CA LYS A 164 1.36 -2.94 -9.58
C LYS A 164 0.34 -4.07 -9.77
N LYS A 165 -0.95 -3.76 -9.91
CA LYS A 165 -2.04 -4.76 -9.94
C LYS A 165 -3.09 -4.48 -10.99
N TYR A 166 -2.76 -4.63 -12.25
CA TYR A 166 -3.77 -4.92 -13.25
C TYR A 166 -3.18 -5.95 -14.22
N GLU A 167 -3.69 -7.15 -14.19
CA GLU A 167 -3.12 -8.32 -14.90
C GLU A 167 -4.04 -8.80 -16.03
N GLU A 168 -4.65 -7.98 -16.90
CA GLU A 168 -5.53 -8.62 -17.89
C GLU A 168 -5.54 -8.09 -19.33
N LYS A 169 -4.83 -7.00 -19.68
CA LYS A 169 -4.77 -6.56 -21.09
C LYS A 169 -3.36 -6.14 -21.51
N GLU A 170 -2.93 -6.49 -22.73
CA GLU A 170 -1.56 -6.21 -23.22
C GLU A 170 -1.20 -4.73 -23.23
N GLU A 171 -2.13 -3.82 -23.56
CA GLU A 171 -1.91 -2.38 -23.51
C GLU A 171 -1.77 -1.85 -22.07
N GLU A 172 -2.55 -2.41 -21.14
CA GLU A 172 -2.45 -2.13 -19.72
C GLU A 172 -1.14 -2.67 -19.12
N GLN A 173 -0.65 -3.82 -19.58
CA GLN A 173 0.65 -4.37 -19.17
C GLN A 173 1.82 -3.47 -19.57
N MET A 174 1.78 -2.88 -20.75
CA MET A 174 2.80 -1.94 -21.20
C MET A 174 2.78 -0.64 -20.38
N MET A 175 1.60 -0.09 -20.08
CA MET A 175 1.43 1.08 -19.23
C MET A 175 1.86 0.77 -17.79
N MET A 176 1.52 -0.40 -17.27
CA MET A 176 1.94 -0.89 -15.96
C MET A 176 3.44 -1.08 -15.83
N ALA A 177 4.12 -1.53 -16.89
CA ALA A 177 5.58 -1.60 -16.92
C ALA A 177 6.21 -0.21 -16.82
N ILE A 178 5.57 0.80 -17.41
CA ILE A 178 6.02 2.21 -17.35
C ILE A 178 5.83 2.78 -15.93
N LEU A 179 4.73 2.44 -15.26
CA LEU A 179 4.38 2.93 -13.92
C LEU A 179 4.88 2.00 -12.80
N SER A 180 5.51 0.86 -13.14
CA SER A 180 6.01 -0.08 -12.14
C SER A 180 7.08 0.58 -11.27
N GLY A 181 6.82 0.61 -9.97
CA GLY A 181 7.70 1.27 -8.99
C GLY A 181 7.15 2.58 -8.44
N PHE A 182 6.15 3.19 -9.06
CA PHE A 182 5.48 4.37 -8.54
C PHE A 182 4.35 4.00 -7.60
N SER A 183 4.13 4.81 -6.59
CA SER A 183 3.15 4.57 -5.54
C SER A 183 2.52 5.90 -5.12
N ILE A 184 1.34 5.85 -4.51
CA ILE A 184 0.72 7.05 -3.94
C ILE A 184 1.46 7.42 -2.66
N GLY A 185 2.11 8.57 -2.68
CA GLY A 185 2.88 9.09 -1.56
C GLY A 185 4.06 8.22 -1.15
N THR A 186 4.86 8.73 -0.25
CA THR A 186 5.98 8.02 0.38
C THR A 186 5.53 7.29 1.64
N PRO A 187 6.30 6.35 2.19
CA PRO A 187 6.03 5.74 3.49
C PRO A 187 5.79 6.76 4.61
N ALA A 188 6.49 7.92 4.57
CA ALA A 188 6.36 8.99 5.55
C ALA A 188 5.03 9.75 5.44
N THR A 189 4.50 9.94 4.22
CA THR A 189 3.34 10.80 3.96
C THR A 189 2.00 10.06 3.92
N ARG A 190 1.99 8.75 3.65
CA ARG A 190 0.75 7.97 3.50
C ARG A 190 -0.14 7.98 4.74
N ALA A 191 0.46 7.81 5.92
CA ALA A 191 -0.30 7.80 7.17
C ALA A 191 -0.96 9.15 7.44
N GLU A 192 -0.24 10.25 7.18
CA GLU A 192 -0.76 11.61 7.30
C GLU A 192 -1.88 11.89 6.30
N THR A 193 -1.77 11.39 5.07
CA THR A 193 -2.83 11.47 4.06
C THR A 193 -4.10 10.78 4.53
N ILE A 194 -4.01 9.57 5.08
CA ILE A 194 -5.18 8.86 5.64
C ILE A 194 -5.79 9.64 6.80
N LYS A 195 -4.95 10.23 7.67
CA LYS A 195 -5.41 11.07 8.76
C LYS A 195 -6.17 12.29 8.23
N LYS A 196 -5.62 13.02 7.25
CA LYS A 196 -6.28 14.17 6.61
C LYS A 196 -7.62 13.81 6.00
N LEU A 197 -7.75 12.65 5.35
CA LEU A 197 -9.03 12.19 4.81
C LEU A 197 -10.08 11.93 5.90
N LYS A 198 -9.67 11.44 7.08
CA LYS A 198 -10.54 11.28 8.24
C LYS A 198 -10.93 12.62 8.86
N ASP A 199 -9.96 13.51 9.05
CA ASP A 199 -10.17 14.83 9.66
C ASP A 199 -11.08 15.71 8.78
N ALA A 200 -10.96 15.59 7.45
CA ALA A 200 -11.85 16.23 6.48
C ALA A 200 -13.24 15.55 6.37
N GLY A 201 -13.43 14.40 7.01
CA GLY A 201 -14.70 13.70 7.02
C GLY A 201 -15.03 12.93 5.74
N TYR A 202 -14.08 12.72 4.82
CA TYR A 202 -14.29 11.93 3.60
C TYR A 202 -14.33 10.43 3.85
N ILE A 203 -13.61 9.97 4.85
CA ILE A 203 -13.64 8.59 5.32
C ILE A 203 -13.86 8.53 6.83
N LYS A 204 -14.47 7.45 7.29
CA LYS A 204 -14.69 7.19 8.73
C LYS A 204 -14.22 5.79 9.10
N ALA A 205 -13.74 5.65 10.34
CA ALA A 205 -13.39 4.36 10.90
C ALA A 205 -14.58 3.78 11.69
N LYS A 206 -14.85 2.49 11.49
CA LYS A 206 -15.74 1.69 12.32
C LYS A 206 -14.95 0.47 12.83
N GLY A 207 -14.47 0.57 14.07
CA GLY A 207 -13.49 -0.37 14.60
C GLY A 207 -12.19 -0.31 13.77
N LYS A 208 -11.76 -1.45 13.24
CA LYS A 208 -10.57 -1.53 12.36
C LYS A 208 -10.86 -1.24 10.89
N SER A 209 -12.13 -1.16 10.49
CA SER A 209 -12.55 -0.97 9.10
C SER A 209 -12.71 0.50 8.76
N LEU A 210 -12.35 0.86 7.54
CA LEU A 210 -12.58 2.18 6.95
C LEU A 210 -13.75 2.12 5.98
N SER A 211 -14.57 3.15 5.97
CA SER A 211 -15.64 3.33 5.00
C SER A 211 -15.65 4.76 4.46
N CYS A 212 -15.99 4.90 3.19
CA CYS A 212 -16.25 6.21 2.59
C CYS A 212 -17.52 6.80 3.21
N THR A 213 -17.51 8.09 3.49
CA THR A 213 -18.73 8.83 3.92
C THR A 213 -19.51 9.28 2.69
N ASP A 214 -20.74 9.75 2.88
CA ASP A 214 -21.54 10.29 1.77
C ASP A 214 -20.85 11.54 1.20
N LEU A 215 -20.25 12.37 2.05
CA LEU A 215 -19.42 13.50 1.62
C LEU A 215 -18.25 13.06 0.71
N GLY A 216 -17.55 12.00 1.10
CA GLY A 216 -16.45 11.45 0.28
C GLY A 216 -16.93 10.88 -1.05
N LYS A 217 -18.10 10.22 -1.07
CA LYS A 217 -18.70 9.71 -2.32
C LYS A 217 -19.11 10.85 -3.24
N ILE A 218 -19.83 11.85 -2.72
CA ILE A 218 -20.24 13.02 -3.48
C ILE A 218 -19.02 13.69 -4.09
N LEU A 219 -17.95 13.91 -3.32
CA LEU A 219 -16.72 14.51 -3.85
C LEU A 219 -16.18 13.74 -5.05
N VAL A 220 -16.03 12.41 -4.92
CA VAL A 220 -15.50 11.58 -6.00
C VAL A 220 -16.44 11.50 -7.19
N GLU A 221 -17.76 11.51 -6.99
CA GLU A 221 -18.74 11.34 -8.04
C GLU A 221 -19.02 12.64 -8.82
N THR A 222 -18.92 13.79 -8.16
CA THR A 222 -19.34 15.07 -8.75
C THR A 222 -18.20 15.99 -9.12
N PHE A 223 -16.99 15.83 -8.58
CA PHE A 223 -15.89 16.75 -8.86
C PHE A 223 -15.46 16.71 -10.33
N PRO A 224 -15.39 17.88 -11.02
CA PRO A 224 -15.23 17.92 -12.48
C PRO A 224 -13.86 17.48 -13.00
N ALA A 225 -12.78 17.76 -12.28
CA ALA A 225 -11.42 17.37 -12.67
C ALA A 225 -11.15 15.91 -12.25
N ARG A 226 -11.67 14.97 -13.04
CA ARG A 226 -11.61 13.53 -12.79
C ARG A 226 -10.22 12.96 -12.71
N GLU A 227 -9.28 13.57 -13.41
CA GLU A 227 -7.88 13.19 -13.46
C GLU A 227 -7.23 13.20 -12.07
N LEU A 228 -7.73 14.05 -11.14
CA LEU A 228 -7.24 14.09 -9.74
C LEU A 228 -7.58 12.83 -8.93
N PHE A 229 -8.54 12.04 -9.38
CA PHE A 229 -8.91 10.76 -8.76
C PHE A 229 -8.33 9.56 -9.50
N ASP A 230 -7.57 9.82 -10.57
CA ASP A 230 -6.94 8.77 -11.36
C ASP A 230 -5.56 8.41 -10.79
N LEU A 231 -5.41 7.12 -10.45
CA LEU A 231 -4.16 6.57 -9.93
C LEU A 231 -3.05 6.63 -10.98
N GLU A 232 -3.39 6.43 -12.24
CA GLU A 232 -2.47 6.48 -13.36
C GLU A 232 -1.91 7.88 -13.55
N TYR A 233 -2.74 8.90 -13.44
CA TYR A 233 -2.30 10.29 -13.52
C TYR A 233 -1.26 10.61 -12.44
N THR A 234 -1.52 10.23 -11.19
CA THR A 234 -0.55 10.38 -10.08
C THR A 234 0.76 9.64 -10.37
N GLY A 235 0.67 8.41 -10.87
CA GLY A 235 1.84 7.62 -11.24
C GLY A 235 2.66 8.26 -12.37
N ARG A 236 2.02 8.87 -13.36
CA ARG A 236 2.69 9.61 -14.44
C ARG A 236 3.41 10.85 -13.93
N LEU A 237 2.83 11.60 -13.01
CA LEU A 237 3.49 12.75 -12.39
C LEU A 237 4.76 12.32 -11.63
N GLU A 238 4.67 11.30 -10.79
CA GLU A 238 5.82 10.74 -10.05
C GLU A 238 6.93 10.26 -11.01
N LYS A 239 6.53 9.57 -12.10
CA LYS A 239 7.48 9.14 -13.13
C LYS A 239 8.18 10.33 -13.76
N THR A 240 7.45 11.38 -14.13
CA THR A 240 8.03 12.55 -14.77
C THR A 240 9.00 13.26 -13.83
N LEU A 241 8.69 13.37 -12.53
CA LEU A 241 9.62 13.89 -11.51
C LEU A 241 10.92 13.06 -11.45
N SER A 242 10.80 11.72 -11.46
CA SER A 242 11.97 10.84 -11.50
C SER A 242 12.78 10.98 -12.81
N ASP A 243 12.11 11.22 -13.93
CA ASP A 243 12.77 11.44 -15.22
C ASP A 243 13.50 12.80 -15.26
N ILE A 244 13.03 13.82 -14.53
CA ILE A 244 13.75 15.09 -14.32
C ILE A 244 15.03 14.85 -13.53
N GLU A 245 14.95 14.12 -12.42
CA GLU A 245 16.10 13.75 -11.61
C GLU A 245 17.18 13.02 -12.45
N ARG A 246 16.74 12.17 -13.36
CA ARG A 246 17.60 11.42 -14.30
C ARG A 246 18.00 12.20 -15.56
N LYS A 247 17.62 13.48 -15.66
CA LYS A 247 17.87 14.37 -16.82
C LYS A 247 17.28 13.86 -18.15
N LYS A 248 16.17 13.12 -18.09
CA LYS A 248 15.42 12.63 -19.26
C LYS A 248 14.26 13.54 -19.63
N PHE A 249 13.85 14.40 -18.71
CA PHE A 249 12.78 15.39 -18.89
C PHE A 249 13.23 16.71 -18.28
N THR A 250 12.72 17.86 -18.77
CA THR A 250 13.11 19.15 -18.22
C THR A 250 12.11 19.65 -17.17
N LYS A 251 12.61 20.46 -16.24
CA LYS A 251 11.76 21.10 -15.24
C LYS A 251 10.73 22.03 -15.89
N ASP A 252 11.15 22.77 -16.93
CA ASP A 252 10.30 23.77 -17.58
C ASP A 252 9.15 23.10 -18.33
N ASP A 253 9.40 22.01 -19.04
CA ASP A 253 8.34 21.22 -19.69
C ASP A 253 7.36 20.64 -18.67
N PHE A 254 7.86 20.20 -17.51
CA PHE A 254 7.00 19.70 -16.42
C PHE A 254 6.13 20.82 -15.86
N LEU A 255 6.69 21.99 -15.61
CA LEU A 255 5.92 23.13 -15.10
C LEU A 255 4.87 23.59 -16.11
N ALA A 256 5.21 23.66 -17.40
CA ALA A 256 4.25 23.98 -18.46
C ALA A 256 3.09 22.96 -18.52
N MET A 257 3.39 21.67 -18.37
CA MET A 257 2.37 20.61 -18.31
C MET A 257 1.45 20.77 -17.09
N ILE A 258 2.00 21.08 -15.91
CA ILE A 258 1.20 21.33 -14.70
C ILE A 258 0.35 22.59 -14.82
N GLU A 259 0.91 23.68 -15.36
CA GLU A 259 0.19 24.92 -15.59
C GLU A 259 -1.01 24.70 -16.51
N GLN A 260 -0.80 24.02 -17.63
CA GLN A 260 -1.87 23.66 -18.55
C GLN A 260 -2.96 22.82 -17.86
N PHE A 261 -2.57 21.82 -17.11
CA PHE A 261 -3.51 20.98 -16.35
C PHE A 261 -4.32 21.80 -15.33
N VAL A 262 -3.68 22.76 -14.65
CA VAL A 262 -4.37 23.64 -13.68
C VAL A 262 -5.38 24.53 -14.41
N ILE A 263 -5.00 25.14 -15.54
CA ILE A 263 -5.89 25.98 -16.34
C ILE A 263 -7.13 25.17 -16.78
N GLU A 264 -6.92 24.01 -17.38
CA GLU A 264 -8.00 23.13 -17.83
C GLU A 264 -8.90 22.67 -16.68
N SER A 265 -8.32 22.33 -15.52
CA SER A 265 -9.07 21.91 -14.33
C SER A 265 -9.91 23.05 -13.76
N VAL A 266 -9.37 24.27 -13.72
CA VAL A 266 -10.10 25.47 -13.29
C VAL A 266 -11.24 25.78 -14.23
N ASP A 267 -11.03 25.66 -15.53
CA ASP A 267 -12.09 25.89 -16.53
C ASP A 267 -13.19 24.82 -16.45
N LYS A 268 -12.84 23.53 -16.25
CA LYS A 268 -13.82 22.47 -15.98
C LYS A 268 -14.66 22.79 -14.73
N ILE A 269 -14.03 23.26 -13.64
CA ILE A 269 -14.72 23.60 -12.39
C ILE A 269 -15.63 24.81 -12.58
N LYS A 270 -15.17 25.87 -13.27
CA LYS A 270 -15.95 27.08 -13.51
C LYS A 270 -17.20 26.84 -14.38
N ASN A 271 -17.07 25.94 -15.35
CA ASN A 271 -18.13 25.62 -16.30
C ASN A 271 -19.06 24.48 -15.81
N ASP A 272 -18.73 23.85 -14.68
CA ASP A 272 -19.56 22.80 -14.10
C ASP A 272 -20.82 23.38 -13.44
N LYS A 273 -21.97 22.74 -13.69
CA LYS A 273 -23.28 23.22 -13.19
C LYS A 273 -23.40 23.12 -11.66
N VAL A 274 -22.65 22.21 -11.02
CA VAL A 274 -22.69 22.01 -9.57
C VAL A 274 -21.68 22.91 -8.86
N PHE A 275 -20.47 23.06 -9.42
CA PHE A 275 -19.37 23.80 -8.83
C PHE A 275 -19.19 25.21 -9.43
N GLY A 276 -19.67 25.46 -10.63
CA GLY A 276 -19.47 26.70 -11.40
C GLY A 276 -20.45 27.84 -11.08
N GLY A 277 -21.29 27.73 -10.08
CA GLY A 277 -22.20 28.82 -9.68
C GLY A 277 -21.43 30.07 -9.21
N PRO A 278 -22.03 31.27 -9.26
CA PRO A 278 -21.40 32.50 -8.79
C PRO A 278 -21.04 32.35 -7.32
N VAL A 279 -19.74 32.36 -7.03
CA VAL A 279 -19.23 32.31 -5.67
C VAL A 279 -19.34 33.68 -5.07
N THR A 280 -20.40 33.92 -4.31
CA THR A 280 -20.43 35.05 -3.38
C THR A 280 -19.51 34.69 -2.20
N LEU A 281 -18.27 35.15 -2.27
CA LEU A 281 -17.35 35.09 -1.15
C LEU A 281 -17.80 36.11 -0.13
N GLU A 282 -18.64 35.73 0.82
CA GLU A 282 -18.77 36.54 2.05
C GLU A 282 -17.46 36.45 2.82
N PRO A 283 -16.82 37.60 3.10
CA PRO A 283 -15.63 37.59 3.94
C PRO A 283 -15.99 37.02 5.31
N LEU A 284 -15.33 35.95 5.71
CA LEU A 284 -15.42 35.43 7.09
C LEU A 284 -14.87 36.51 8.04
N HIS A 285 -15.75 37.16 8.78
CA HIS A 285 -15.43 38.18 9.78
C HIS A 285 -14.72 37.65 11.03
N THR A 286 -14.11 36.51 10.98
CA THR A 286 -13.22 36.01 12.02
C THR A 286 -11.86 35.76 11.39
N GLU A 287 -10.92 36.65 11.63
CA GLU A 287 -9.53 36.44 11.31
C GLU A 287 -9.06 35.12 11.97
N PRO A 288 -8.72 34.07 11.20
CA PRO A 288 -7.97 32.98 11.77
C PRO A 288 -6.56 33.51 12.03
N ALA A 289 -6.15 33.54 13.28
CA ALA A 289 -4.80 33.88 13.63
C ALA A 289 -3.83 33.01 12.79
N GLY A 290 -3.09 33.66 11.89
CA GLY A 290 -1.79 33.16 11.48
C GLY A 290 -1.62 32.43 10.17
N CYS A 291 -2.45 32.57 9.14
CA CYS A 291 -2.14 31.99 7.83
C CYS A 291 -2.29 33.03 6.70
N ARG A 292 -1.33 33.92 6.61
CA ARG A 292 -0.96 34.56 5.34
C ARG A 292 0.30 33.91 4.83
N ASP A 293 0.30 33.55 3.53
CA ASP A 293 1.58 33.28 2.88
C ASP A 293 2.38 34.57 2.71
N SER A 294 3.63 34.45 2.30
CA SER A 294 4.53 35.60 2.09
C SER A 294 4.06 36.58 1.00
N GLU A 295 2.99 36.27 0.26
CA GLU A 295 2.43 37.08 -0.82
C GLU A 295 1.02 37.60 -0.52
N GLY A 296 0.45 37.31 0.64
CA GLY A 296 -0.83 37.85 1.09
C GLY A 296 -2.08 37.18 0.52
N ILE A 297 -1.97 35.95 -0.03
CA ILE A 297 -3.08 35.20 -0.62
C ILE A 297 -3.84 34.45 0.48
N TRP A 298 -5.16 34.58 0.49
CA TRP A 298 -6.04 33.92 1.45
C TRP A 298 -6.34 32.48 1.03
N LEU A 299 -6.01 31.51 1.89
CA LEU A 299 -6.45 30.12 1.73
C LEU A 299 -7.86 29.92 2.28
N PHE A 300 -8.84 29.69 1.39
CA PHE A 300 -10.23 29.45 1.76
C PHE A 300 -10.51 28.00 2.14
N ARG A 301 -11.22 27.80 3.26
CA ARG A 301 -11.68 26.49 3.74
C ARG A 301 -12.81 25.97 2.85
N MET A 302 -12.60 24.86 2.15
CA MET A 302 -13.60 24.22 1.27
C MET A 302 -14.81 23.60 2.03
N GLU A 303 -14.77 23.50 3.35
CA GLU A 303 -15.80 22.83 4.17
C GLU A 303 -17.20 23.47 4.06
N LYS A 304 -17.32 24.76 3.81
CA LYS A 304 -18.62 25.44 3.69
C LYS A 304 -19.32 25.25 2.34
N ARG A 305 -18.61 24.96 1.27
CA ARG A 305 -19.21 24.82 -0.07
C ARG A 305 -20.06 23.55 -0.24
N LEU A 306 -19.64 22.43 0.37
CA LEU A 306 -20.36 21.16 0.28
C LEU A 306 -21.64 21.14 1.14
N GLN A 307 -21.74 21.96 2.18
CA GLN A 307 -22.97 22.10 2.97
C GLN A 307 -24.06 22.93 2.27
N VAL A 308 -23.69 23.92 1.45
CA VAL A 308 -24.66 24.76 0.74
C VAL A 308 -25.36 23.99 -0.38
N CYS A 309 -24.67 23.11 -1.08
CA CYS A 309 -25.28 22.29 -2.15
C CYS A 309 -26.29 21.26 -1.63
N HIS A 310 -26.32 20.96 -0.34
CA HIS A 310 -27.25 20.01 0.25
C HIS A 310 -28.56 20.65 0.78
N LEU A 311 -28.61 21.98 0.85
CA LEU A 311 -29.76 22.73 1.38
C LEU A 311 -30.75 23.22 0.30
N GLU A 312 -30.41 23.05 -0.98
CA GLU A 312 -31.28 23.48 -2.10
C GLU A 312 -31.87 22.31 -2.92
N ARG A 313 -32.09 21.14 -2.29
CA ARG A 313 -32.90 20.05 -2.88
C ARG A 313 -34.02 19.60 -1.97
#